data_ad7c8dd39a4dbbb5b25393fd236aa5af
#
_entry.id   ad7c8dd39a4dbbb5b25393fd236aa5af
#
_cell.length_a   1.000
_cell.length_b   1.000
_cell.length_c   1.000
_cell.angle_alpha   90.00
_cell.angle_beta   90.00
_cell.angle_gamma   90.00
#
_symmetry.space_group_name_H-M   'P 1'
#
loop_
_entity.id
_entity.type
_entity.pdbx_description
1 polymer ?
#
loop_
_entity_poly.entity_id
_entity_poly.type
_entity_poly.pdbx_seq_one_letter_code
_entity_poly.pdbx_strand_id
1 'polypeptide(L)'
;MSIELKEFKDKLVVGKSEISEIENYIYIRKNVKMLYDVCERHRNKDIVKVQDLSMEAAIIISVVLYKRMYDNILDYNATRELRKLLDENNIDKVITYFKQFSSDIYVIDGVEVNKLSLINNTYGYDILFNGKTIVENASLSRAYIVLYNYCKAISEIRKFYFENKDYYIKNKIDITDMIELYIL
;
A
#
# COMPACT_ATOMS: atom_id res chain seq x y z
N MET A 1 6.68 5.19 -14.83
CA MET A 1 7.33 3.90 -15.16
C MET A 1 6.23 2.87 -15.36
N SER A 2 6.10 2.29 -16.55
CA SER A 2 5.04 1.32 -16.85
C SER A 2 5.31 -0.01 -16.14
N ILE A 3 4.29 -0.57 -15.51
CA ILE A 3 4.31 -1.93 -14.99
C ILE A 3 3.91 -2.83 -16.15
N GLU A 4 4.70 -3.85 -16.44
CA GLU A 4 4.46 -4.78 -17.52
C GLU A 4 4.04 -6.15 -16.98
N LEU A 5 3.16 -6.82 -17.70
CA LEU A 5 2.79 -8.20 -17.46
C LEU A 5 3.56 -9.07 -18.46
N LYS A 6 4.32 -10.05 -17.97
CA LYS A 6 5.13 -10.94 -18.80
C LYS A 6 4.80 -12.39 -18.54
N GLU A 7 4.67 -13.15 -19.61
CA GLU A 7 4.58 -14.60 -19.49
C GLU A 7 5.96 -15.17 -19.10
N PHE A 8 5.97 -15.97 -18.06
CA PHE A 8 7.13 -16.70 -17.61
C PHE A 8 6.71 -18.13 -17.23
N LYS A 9 7.09 -19.09 -18.05
CA LYS A 9 6.61 -20.47 -17.98
C LYS A 9 5.07 -20.49 -18.07
N ASP A 10 4.36 -20.99 -17.07
CA ASP A 10 2.90 -21.05 -16.96
C ASP A 10 2.29 -19.92 -16.10
N LYS A 11 3.06 -18.88 -15.84
CA LYS A 11 2.70 -17.78 -14.94
C LYS A 11 2.73 -16.44 -15.67
N LEU A 12 1.82 -15.56 -15.28
CA LEU A 12 1.84 -14.17 -15.70
C LEU A 12 2.49 -13.33 -14.60
N VAL A 13 3.72 -12.90 -14.82
CA VAL A 13 4.53 -12.17 -13.83
C VAL A 13 4.37 -10.66 -14.01
N VAL A 14 4.23 -9.96 -12.89
CA VAL A 14 4.17 -8.50 -12.83
C VAL A 14 5.55 -7.95 -12.53
N GLY A 15 6.08 -7.07 -13.40
CA GLY A 15 7.42 -6.54 -13.16
C GLY A 15 7.92 -5.53 -14.18
N LYS A 16 9.10 -5.03 -13.93
CA LYS A 16 9.92 -4.25 -14.86
C LYS A 16 10.76 -5.20 -15.71
N SER A 17 11.18 -4.77 -16.85
CA SER A 17 11.65 -5.41 -18.06
C SER A 17 12.48 -6.71 -18.05
N GLU A 18 13.11 -7.16 -16.98
CA GLU A 18 13.89 -8.42 -17.00
C GLU A 18 13.59 -9.29 -15.78
N ILE A 19 12.99 -10.47 -16.02
CA ILE A 19 12.65 -11.46 -14.98
C ILE A 19 13.62 -12.64 -15.07
N SER A 20 14.87 -12.39 -15.36
CA SER A 20 15.88 -13.43 -15.26
C SER A 20 16.34 -13.52 -13.80
N GLU A 21 15.91 -14.54 -13.09
CA GLU A 21 16.43 -14.93 -11.77
C GLU A 21 16.07 -14.02 -10.57
N ILE A 22 14.94 -13.30 -10.61
CA ILE A 22 14.49 -12.55 -9.44
C ILE A 22 13.96 -13.54 -8.39
N GLU A 23 14.56 -13.54 -7.19
CA GLU A 23 14.12 -14.41 -6.07
C GLU A 23 12.71 -14.09 -5.57
N ASN A 24 12.25 -12.85 -5.78
CA ASN A 24 10.95 -12.37 -5.29
C ASN A 24 10.19 -11.68 -6.41
N TYR A 25 8.96 -12.13 -6.68
CA TYR A 25 8.08 -11.52 -7.67
C TYR A 25 6.61 -11.82 -7.41
N ILE A 26 5.74 -10.97 -7.91
CA ILE A 26 4.28 -11.19 -7.92
C ILE A 26 3.90 -11.83 -9.25
N TYR A 27 3.03 -12.83 -9.20
CA TYR A 27 2.54 -13.49 -10.39
C TYR A 27 1.09 -13.94 -10.23
N ILE A 28 0.44 -14.12 -11.38
CA ILE A 28 -0.92 -14.64 -11.52
C ILE A 28 -0.84 -16.06 -12.05
N ARG A 29 -1.58 -16.97 -11.45
CA ARG A 29 -1.75 -18.33 -11.96
C ARG A 29 -3.22 -18.71 -12.04
N LYS A 30 -3.57 -19.55 -12.99
CA LYS A 30 -4.88 -20.16 -13.07
C LYS A 30 -4.99 -21.30 -12.05
N ASN A 31 -6.10 -21.38 -11.33
CA ASN A 31 -6.33 -22.41 -10.34
C ASN A 31 -7.27 -23.51 -10.86
N VAL A 32 -7.54 -24.53 -10.04
CA VAL A 32 -8.39 -25.69 -10.41
C VAL A 32 -9.84 -25.32 -10.68
N LYS A 33 -10.32 -24.19 -10.21
CA LYS A 33 -11.67 -23.65 -10.46
C LYS A 33 -11.76 -22.84 -11.75
N MET A 34 -10.72 -22.80 -12.56
CA MET A 34 -10.58 -21.97 -13.75
C MET A 34 -10.60 -20.45 -13.46
N LEU A 35 -10.44 -20.06 -12.20
CA LEU A 35 -10.24 -18.70 -11.72
C LEU A 35 -8.74 -18.44 -11.53
N TYR A 36 -8.40 -17.22 -11.05
CA TYR A 36 -7.01 -16.81 -10.92
C TYR A 36 -6.65 -16.50 -9.47
N ASP A 37 -5.45 -16.95 -9.08
CA ASP A 37 -4.84 -16.61 -7.81
C ASP A 37 -3.71 -15.60 -8.05
N VAL A 38 -3.59 -14.61 -7.17
CA VAL A 38 -2.42 -13.74 -7.10
C VAL A 38 -1.47 -14.27 -6.05
N CYS A 39 -0.25 -14.51 -6.45
CA CYS A 39 0.78 -15.15 -5.65
C CYS A 39 2.04 -14.28 -5.56
N GLU A 40 2.73 -14.42 -4.45
CA GLU A 40 4.07 -13.91 -4.26
C GLU A 40 5.07 -15.07 -4.25
N ARG A 41 6.12 -14.96 -5.07
CA ARG A 41 7.31 -15.80 -4.96
C ARG A 41 8.29 -15.11 -4.01
N HIS A 42 8.60 -15.75 -2.91
CA HIS A 42 9.57 -15.25 -1.96
C HIS A 42 10.56 -16.36 -1.59
N ARG A 43 11.84 -16.20 -1.92
CA ARG A 43 12.92 -17.15 -1.58
C ARG A 43 12.53 -18.61 -1.85
N ASN A 44 12.13 -18.93 -3.07
CA ASN A 44 11.68 -20.27 -3.48
C ASN A 44 10.38 -20.81 -2.85
N LYS A 45 9.62 -19.98 -2.13
CA LYS A 45 8.28 -20.32 -1.63
C LYS A 45 7.22 -19.54 -2.38
N ASP A 46 6.16 -20.21 -2.79
CA ASP A 46 4.97 -19.57 -3.36
C ASP A 46 3.95 -19.32 -2.24
N ILE A 47 3.57 -18.07 -2.06
CA ILE A 47 2.60 -17.61 -1.06
C ILE A 47 1.38 -17.11 -1.83
N VAL A 48 0.23 -17.70 -1.61
CA VAL A 48 -1.03 -17.21 -2.19
C VAL A 48 -1.51 -16.01 -1.38
N LYS A 49 -1.69 -14.89 -2.04
CA LYS A 49 -2.14 -13.63 -1.40
C LYS A 49 -3.65 -13.47 -1.51
N VAL A 50 -4.20 -13.69 -2.68
CA VAL A 50 -5.64 -13.62 -2.95
C VAL A 50 -6.02 -14.72 -3.91
N GLN A 51 -7.20 -15.34 -3.73
CA GLN A 51 -7.67 -16.48 -4.51
C GLN A 51 -8.98 -16.19 -5.22
N ASP A 52 -9.27 -17.04 -6.22
CA ASP A 52 -10.58 -17.14 -6.89
C ASP A 52 -11.03 -15.83 -7.56
N LEU A 53 -10.14 -15.14 -8.21
CA LEU A 53 -10.38 -13.87 -8.89
C LEU A 53 -10.72 -14.06 -10.38
N SER A 54 -11.43 -13.08 -10.97
CA SER A 54 -11.41 -12.91 -12.43
C SER A 54 -10.00 -12.52 -12.89
N MET A 55 -9.68 -12.69 -14.16
CA MET A 55 -8.37 -12.28 -14.70
C MET A 55 -8.13 -10.79 -14.49
N GLU A 56 -9.14 -9.97 -14.74
CA GLU A 56 -9.07 -8.52 -14.59
C GLU A 56 -8.79 -8.12 -13.13
N ALA A 57 -9.51 -8.72 -12.17
CA ALA A 57 -9.30 -8.49 -10.74
C ALA A 57 -7.89 -8.93 -10.31
N ALA A 58 -7.42 -10.08 -10.80
CA ALA A 58 -6.08 -10.58 -10.51
C ALA A 58 -4.98 -9.63 -11.01
N ILE A 59 -5.14 -9.05 -12.21
CA ILE A 59 -4.20 -8.06 -12.76
C ILE A 59 -4.15 -6.83 -11.83
N ILE A 60 -5.30 -6.28 -11.44
CA ILE A 60 -5.36 -5.08 -10.59
C ILE A 60 -4.67 -5.33 -9.25
N ILE A 61 -5.05 -6.40 -8.58
CA ILE A 61 -4.51 -6.77 -7.27
C ILE A 61 -2.99 -7.02 -7.35
N SER A 62 -2.55 -7.68 -8.40
CA SER A 62 -1.11 -7.94 -8.60
C SER A 62 -0.30 -6.65 -8.79
N VAL A 63 -0.86 -5.64 -9.46
CA VAL A 63 -0.23 -4.30 -9.60
C VAL A 63 -0.13 -3.59 -8.26
N VAL A 64 -1.18 -3.64 -7.42
CA VAL A 64 -1.17 -3.03 -6.08
C VAL A 64 -0.11 -3.70 -5.18
N LEU A 65 -0.07 -5.03 -5.17
CA LEU A 65 0.93 -5.78 -4.42
C LEU A 65 2.35 -5.52 -4.91
N TYR A 66 2.53 -5.43 -6.25
CA TYR A 66 3.82 -5.08 -6.82
C TYR A 66 4.29 -3.70 -6.38
N LYS A 67 3.42 -2.69 -6.40
CA LYS A 67 3.74 -1.34 -5.91
C LYS A 67 4.14 -1.36 -4.44
N ARG A 68 3.43 -2.10 -3.59
CA ARG A 68 3.78 -2.28 -2.18
C ARG A 68 5.19 -2.83 -1.99
N MET A 69 5.57 -3.83 -2.79
CA MET A 69 6.82 -4.56 -2.59
C MET A 69 8.04 -3.89 -3.23
N TYR A 70 7.85 -3.20 -4.35
CA TYR A 70 8.95 -2.77 -5.22
C TYR A 70 8.98 -1.28 -5.54
N ASP A 71 7.85 -0.58 -5.51
CA ASP A 71 7.83 0.86 -5.61
C ASP A 71 7.99 1.46 -4.21
N ASN A 72 9.21 1.81 -3.91
CA ASN A 72 9.55 2.53 -2.69
C ASN A 72 8.94 3.95 -2.80
N ILE A 73 7.71 4.12 -2.31
CA ILE A 73 7.00 5.41 -2.27
C ILE A 73 7.63 6.34 -1.23
N LEU A 74 8.76 5.93 -0.63
CA LEU A 74 9.47 6.70 0.37
C LEU A 74 10.00 8.00 -0.21
N ASP A 75 9.52 9.11 0.33
CA ASP A 75 10.06 10.43 0.08
C ASP A 75 11.17 10.72 1.07
N TYR A 76 12.40 10.38 0.68
CA TYR A 76 13.56 10.55 1.55
C TYR A 76 13.77 12.00 1.99
N ASN A 77 13.47 12.98 1.12
CA ASN A 77 13.62 14.39 1.46
C ASN A 77 12.58 14.84 2.48
N ALA A 78 11.30 14.55 2.23
CA ALA A 78 10.23 14.85 3.18
C ALA A 78 10.43 14.11 4.50
N THR A 79 10.84 12.84 4.47
CA THR A 79 11.10 12.05 5.68
C THR A 79 12.24 12.66 6.52
N ARG A 80 13.30 13.15 5.87
CA ARG A 80 14.42 13.81 6.56
C ARG A 80 13.99 15.13 7.19
N GLU A 81 13.24 15.95 6.47
CA GLU A 81 12.71 17.22 6.99
C GLU A 81 11.73 16.99 8.14
N LEU A 82 10.82 16.03 8.02
CA LEU A 82 9.90 15.66 9.09
C LEU A 82 10.65 15.23 10.36
N ARG A 83 11.69 14.39 10.19
CA ARG A 83 12.51 13.97 11.33
C ARG A 83 13.15 15.17 12.03
N LYS A 84 13.74 16.09 11.27
CA LYS A 84 14.34 17.30 11.80
C LYS A 84 13.31 18.14 12.59
N LEU A 85 12.12 18.36 12.03
CA LEU A 85 11.05 19.12 12.70
C LEU A 85 10.56 18.43 13.97
N LEU A 86 10.49 17.10 13.97
CA LEU A 86 10.11 16.32 15.16
C LEU A 86 11.18 16.35 16.25
N ASP A 87 12.45 16.29 15.88
CA ASP A 87 13.59 16.43 16.81
C ASP A 87 13.63 17.83 17.42
N GLU A 88 13.21 18.86 16.67
CA GLU A 88 13.04 20.25 17.15
C GLU A 88 11.73 20.48 17.91
N ASN A 89 10.91 19.44 18.12
CA ASN A 89 9.57 19.49 18.73
C ASN A 89 8.62 20.50 18.05
N ASN A 90 8.75 20.69 16.74
CA ASN A 90 7.97 21.64 15.96
C ASN A 90 6.75 20.98 15.28
N ILE A 91 5.82 20.53 16.13
CA ILE A 91 4.63 19.74 15.71
C ILE A 91 3.73 20.53 14.74
N ASP A 92 3.57 21.83 14.92
CA ASP A 92 2.75 22.66 14.03
C ASP A 92 3.24 22.62 12.58
N LYS A 93 4.56 22.66 12.38
CA LYS A 93 5.15 22.52 11.05
C LYS A 93 5.02 21.10 10.53
N VAL A 94 5.16 20.09 11.37
CA VAL A 94 4.92 18.68 10.99
C VAL A 94 3.50 18.54 10.46
N ILE A 95 2.47 19.03 11.17
CA ILE A 95 1.08 18.98 10.72
C ILE A 95 0.90 19.70 9.37
N THR A 96 1.67 20.75 9.10
CA THR A 96 1.63 21.45 7.81
C THR A 96 2.04 20.55 6.65
N TYR A 97 2.95 19.60 6.84
CA TYR A 97 3.30 18.61 5.82
C TYR A 97 2.12 17.71 5.43
N PHE A 98 1.22 17.43 6.37
CA PHE A 98 0.06 16.59 6.10
C PHE A 98 -1.05 17.30 5.34
N LYS A 99 -1.07 18.64 5.30
CA LYS A 99 -2.06 19.43 4.56
C LYS A 99 -2.03 19.20 3.04
N GLN A 100 -0.97 18.60 2.51
CA GLN A 100 -0.90 18.20 1.11
C GLN A 100 -1.78 16.98 0.79
N PHE A 101 -2.16 16.19 1.80
CA PHE A 101 -3.03 15.05 1.66
C PHE A 101 -4.48 15.45 1.91
N SER A 102 -5.41 14.77 1.24
CA SER A 102 -6.83 14.98 1.49
C SER A 102 -7.20 14.58 2.92
N SER A 103 -8.06 15.36 3.57
CA SER A 103 -8.51 15.14 4.95
C SER A 103 -9.33 13.86 5.15
N ASP A 104 -9.69 13.18 4.05
CA ASP A 104 -10.36 11.89 4.07
C ASP A 104 -9.38 10.70 4.06
N ILE A 105 -8.07 10.95 4.06
CA ILE A 105 -7.04 9.91 4.11
C ILE A 105 -6.61 9.59 5.54
N TYR A 106 -6.55 10.60 6.40
CA TYR A 106 -6.02 10.45 7.75
C TYR A 106 -6.76 11.28 8.78
N VAL A 107 -6.60 10.90 10.04
CA VAL A 107 -7.00 11.67 11.23
C VAL A 107 -5.90 11.55 12.30
N ILE A 108 -5.62 12.64 12.99
CA ILE A 108 -4.71 12.71 14.12
C ILE A 108 -5.55 12.95 15.38
N ASP A 109 -5.25 12.21 16.45
CA ASP A 109 -5.97 12.21 17.72
C ASP A 109 -7.45 11.78 17.62
N GLY A 110 -7.72 10.80 16.76
CA GLY A 110 -9.04 10.23 16.58
C GLY A 110 -9.03 8.92 15.80
N VAL A 111 -10.19 8.24 15.78
CA VAL A 111 -10.39 7.02 14.98
C VAL A 111 -11.57 7.22 14.04
N GLU A 112 -11.34 7.10 12.75
CA GLU A 112 -12.36 7.20 11.72
C GLU A 112 -12.29 6.03 10.75
N VAL A 113 -13.46 5.63 10.24
CA VAL A 113 -13.57 4.55 9.24
C VAL A 113 -12.96 5.01 7.90
N ASN A 114 -12.29 4.11 7.22
CA ASN A 114 -11.61 4.33 5.93
C ASN A 114 -10.50 5.39 5.96
N LYS A 115 -10.00 5.73 7.15
CA LYS A 115 -8.85 6.62 7.32
C LYS A 115 -7.74 5.96 8.12
N LEU A 116 -6.53 6.42 7.87
CA LEU A 116 -5.42 6.20 8.79
C LEU A 116 -5.64 7.02 10.05
N SER A 117 -5.59 6.39 11.18
CA SER A 117 -5.80 7.02 12.48
C SER A 117 -4.51 6.97 13.28
N LEU A 118 -3.97 8.14 13.64
CA LEU A 118 -2.85 8.25 14.56
C LEU A 118 -3.40 8.58 15.95
N ILE A 119 -3.14 7.72 16.91
CA ILE A 119 -3.57 7.90 18.29
C ILE A 119 -2.39 7.83 19.25
N ASN A 120 -2.41 8.70 20.24
CA ASN A 120 -1.45 8.66 21.36
C ASN A 120 -1.99 7.70 22.43
N ASN A 121 -1.14 6.83 22.94
CA ASN A 121 -1.45 5.95 24.06
C ASN A 121 -0.38 6.05 25.17
N THR A 122 -0.54 5.29 26.24
CA THR A 122 0.38 5.33 27.40
C THR A 122 1.83 4.96 27.06
N TYR A 123 2.05 4.21 26.00
CA TYR A 123 3.36 3.66 25.62
C TYR A 123 3.96 4.31 24.38
N GLY A 124 3.21 5.19 23.72
CA GLY A 124 3.64 5.86 22.51
C GLY A 124 2.48 6.17 21.54
N TYR A 125 2.69 5.93 20.28
CA TYR A 125 1.71 6.21 19.23
C TYR A 125 1.37 4.93 18.45
N ASP A 126 0.07 4.75 18.20
CA ASP A 126 -0.41 3.69 17.34
C ASP A 126 -0.94 4.26 16.03
N ILE A 127 -0.77 3.52 14.94
CA ILE A 127 -1.41 3.82 13.66
C ILE A 127 -2.38 2.69 13.36
N LEU A 128 -3.63 3.06 13.08
CA LEU A 128 -4.70 2.13 12.75
C LEU A 128 -5.27 2.42 11.35
N PHE A 129 -5.83 1.40 10.72
CA PHE A 129 -6.71 1.53 9.56
C PHE A 129 -7.90 0.59 9.74
N ASN A 130 -9.12 1.12 9.63
CA ASN A 130 -10.37 0.38 9.88
C ASN A 130 -10.37 -0.40 11.21
N GLY A 131 -9.84 0.21 12.28
CA GLY A 131 -9.75 -0.42 13.61
C GLY A 131 -8.68 -1.50 13.74
N LYS A 132 -7.96 -1.81 12.67
CA LYS A 132 -6.81 -2.73 12.73
C LYS A 132 -5.54 -1.93 12.97
N THR A 133 -4.77 -2.33 13.96
CA THR A 133 -3.49 -1.70 14.27
C THR A 133 -2.43 -2.11 13.25
N ILE A 134 -1.80 -1.13 12.62
CA ILE A 134 -0.74 -1.30 11.64
C ILE A 134 0.63 -1.13 12.31
N VAL A 135 0.71 -0.18 13.23
CA VAL A 135 1.92 0.12 14.01
C VAL A 135 1.52 0.31 15.46
N GLU A 136 2.25 -0.29 16.36
CA GLU A 136 2.02 -0.21 17.82
C GLU A 136 3.19 0.47 18.51
N ASN A 137 2.87 1.26 19.54
CA ASN A 137 3.83 1.83 20.49
C ASN A 137 5.04 2.50 19.81
N ALA A 138 4.82 3.18 18.70
CA ALA A 138 5.88 3.88 18.00
C ALA A 138 6.30 5.14 18.74
N SER A 139 7.58 5.51 18.66
CA SER A 139 8.02 6.84 19.05
C SER A 139 7.33 7.93 18.21
N LEU A 140 7.23 9.14 18.72
CA LEU A 140 6.65 10.28 18.00
C LEU A 140 7.20 10.39 16.58
N SER A 141 8.52 10.40 16.43
CA SER A 141 9.18 10.55 15.14
C SER A 141 8.83 9.40 14.19
N ARG A 142 8.87 8.15 14.67
CA ARG A 142 8.52 6.98 13.87
C ARG A 142 7.06 7.02 13.43
N ALA A 143 6.14 7.36 14.32
CA ALA A 143 4.71 7.36 14.04
C ALA A 143 4.35 8.37 12.94
N TYR A 144 4.80 9.61 13.04
CA TYR A 144 4.54 10.63 12.04
C TYR A 144 5.19 10.34 10.69
N ILE A 145 6.42 9.81 10.67
CA ILE A 145 7.09 9.42 9.42
C ILE A 145 6.35 8.26 8.74
N VAL A 146 5.94 7.26 9.50
CA VAL A 146 5.19 6.11 8.96
C VAL A 146 3.82 6.54 8.48
N LEU A 147 3.09 7.36 9.26
CA LEU A 147 1.81 7.93 8.84
C LEU A 147 1.94 8.70 7.51
N TYR A 148 2.96 9.55 7.40
CA TYR A 148 3.24 10.31 6.18
C TYR A 148 3.43 9.40 4.97
N ASN A 149 4.24 8.36 5.11
CA ASN A 149 4.49 7.41 4.02
C ASN A 149 3.22 6.65 3.60
N TYR A 150 2.38 6.24 4.56
CA TYR A 150 1.09 5.64 4.25
C TYR A 150 0.12 6.63 3.60
N CYS A 151 0.05 7.88 4.06
CA CYS A 151 -0.77 8.92 3.42
C CYS A 151 -0.37 9.12 1.95
N LYS A 152 0.94 9.17 1.68
CA LYS A 152 1.45 9.28 0.32
C LYS A 152 1.06 8.07 -0.53
N ALA A 153 1.24 6.87 0.00
CA ALA A 153 0.87 5.63 -0.69
C ALA A 153 -0.63 5.58 -1.01
N ILE A 154 -1.49 5.91 -0.04
CA ILE A 154 -2.95 5.95 -0.25
C ILE A 154 -3.32 7.01 -1.29
N SER A 155 -2.69 8.17 -1.28
CA SER A 155 -2.93 9.21 -2.29
C SER A 155 -2.63 8.70 -3.71
N GLU A 156 -1.53 7.97 -3.90
CA GLU A 156 -1.16 7.37 -5.19
C GLU A 156 -2.14 6.26 -5.61
N ILE A 157 -2.57 5.40 -4.66
CA ILE A 157 -3.57 4.36 -4.92
C ILE A 157 -4.90 4.99 -5.33
N ARG A 158 -5.35 6.04 -4.63
CA ARG A 158 -6.58 6.76 -4.96
C ARG A 158 -6.51 7.39 -6.34
N LYS A 159 -5.40 8.07 -6.67
CA LYS A 159 -5.19 8.63 -7.99
C LYS A 159 -5.31 7.55 -9.07
N PHE A 160 -4.61 6.44 -8.90
CA PHE A 160 -4.67 5.31 -9.82
C PHE A 160 -6.07 4.72 -9.96
N TYR A 161 -6.80 4.58 -8.84
CA TYR A 161 -8.18 4.12 -8.83
C TYR A 161 -9.09 5.06 -9.64
N PHE A 162 -9.05 6.36 -9.38
CA PHE A 162 -9.92 7.32 -10.04
C PHE A 162 -9.62 7.47 -11.54
N GLU A 163 -8.37 7.34 -11.95
CA GLU A 163 -7.97 7.32 -13.37
C GLU A 163 -8.56 6.11 -14.13
N ASN A 164 -8.89 5.03 -13.42
CA ASN A 164 -9.40 3.78 -13.99
C ASN A 164 -10.75 3.34 -13.37
N LYS A 165 -11.53 4.28 -12.87
CA LYS A 165 -12.72 4.03 -12.04
C LYS A 165 -13.72 3.06 -12.66
N ASP A 166 -14.04 3.24 -13.93
CA ASP A 166 -15.05 2.42 -14.62
C ASP A 166 -14.62 0.95 -14.68
N TYR A 167 -13.32 0.71 -14.83
CA TYR A 167 -12.76 -0.62 -14.84
C TYR A 167 -12.87 -1.31 -13.47
N TYR A 168 -12.60 -0.58 -12.39
CA TYR A 168 -12.70 -1.12 -11.02
C TYR A 168 -14.15 -1.40 -10.63
N ILE A 169 -15.08 -0.48 -10.92
CA ILE A 169 -16.52 -0.67 -10.66
C ILE A 169 -17.03 -1.90 -11.42
N LYS A 170 -16.69 -2.06 -12.70
CA LYS A 170 -17.09 -3.23 -13.50
C LYS A 170 -16.63 -4.54 -12.86
N ASN A 171 -15.47 -4.56 -12.25
CA ASN A 171 -14.89 -5.74 -11.60
C ASN A 171 -15.23 -5.86 -10.11
N LYS A 172 -16.12 -5.00 -9.59
CA LYS A 172 -16.53 -4.98 -8.18
C LYS A 172 -15.37 -4.82 -7.19
N ILE A 173 -14.37 -4.04 -7.58
CA ILE A 173 -13.23 -3.72 -6.72
C ILE A 173 -13.47 -2.35 -6.11
N ASP A 174 -13.54 -2.30 -4.79
CA ASP A 174 -13.65 -1.05 -4.04
C ASP A 174 -12.26 -0.48 -3.74
N ILE A 175 -12.19 0.84 -3.62
CA ILE A 175 -10.95 1.52 -3.29
C ILE A 175 -10.45 1.16 -1.88
N THR A 176 -11.37 0.89 -0.96
CA THR A 176 -11.03 0.47 0.40
C THR A 176 -10.34 -0.88 0.40
N ASP A 177 -10.81 -1.83 -0.41
CA ASP A 177 -10.18 -3.14 -0.56
C ASP A 177 -8.74 -3.01 -1.09
N MET A 178 -8.53 -2.10 -2.04
CA MET A 178 -7.18 -1.82 -2.57
C MET A 178 -6.25 -1.21 -1.51
N ILE A 179 -6.77 -0.29 -0.70
CA ILE A 179 -6.01 0.33 0.37
C ILE A 179 -5.71 -0.69 1.47
N GLU A 180 -6.68 -1.52 1.88
CA GLU A 180 -6.47 -2.60 2.85
C GLU A 180 -5.40 -3.58 2.37
N LEU A 181 -5.47 -4.01 1.12
CA LEU A 181 -4.48 -4.90 0.53
C LEU A 181 -3.06 -4.31 0.52
N TYR A 182 -2.96 -2.98 0.37
CA TYR A 182 -1.68 -2.29 0.41
C TYR A 182 -1.12 -2.16 1.83
N ILE A 183 -1.98 -1.87 2.81
CA ILE A 183 -1.58 -1.56 4.19
C ILE A 183 -1.38 -2.83 5.02
N LEU A 184 -2.24 -3.81 4.87
CA LEU A 184 -2.31 -5.04 5.66
C LEU A 184 -1.68 -6.22 4.91
#